data_2ea8711c8c258b16cfb951788e44d3e5
#
_entry.id   2ea8711c8c258b16cfb951788e44d3e5
#
_cell.length_a   1.000
_cell.length_b   1.000
_cell.length_c   1.000
_cell.angle_alpha   90.00
_cell.angle_beta   90.00
_cell.angle_gamma   90.00
#
_symmetry.space_group_name_H-M   'P 1'
#
loop_
_entity.id
_entity.type
_entity.pdbx_description
1 polymer ?
#
loop_
_entity_poly.entity_id
_entity_poly.type
_entity_poly.pdbx_seq_one_letter_code
_entity_poly.pdbx_strand_id
1 'polypeptide(L)'
;MRLAAYPIIATLLATPAVAQDRPLTANVTEVYRVGGVNAEEWAFFGPALQPGFDGAGNLVVLDAFNKRVVVVGPDGRLVRVVGREGEGPGEFRQVQALAVWRDGRFAVPDTEHFAIQVFTPDGELERFVRWPGETRTLSSALRHREIRADPLGDRLIARGVEGVLVEMANFMYRLRGDQEEDPRGVDDRALETLDFAGDVIAARPILQGWRAPRPPPLLSATQLEDWPKVVASLQDRYFEPEFHWDVLPDGTIAYSDSSAYDIRLARPDGSVIDVLTRPLSPEAVSERMQQATIAFHIQRLEERLARGPSSAGVLPPRDPEESRQRIRDRAFFHEVPVVRGIGASWDGGLWIHRRAEVPWEDEGPIDVFNADREYLGTLPSGEPAMPAAFGPDGLVVHLERDELDVPTLVVSRVVVGDT
;
A
#
# COMPACT_ATOMS: atom_id res chain seq x y z
N MET A 1 -71.09 -25.90 15.09
CA MET A 1 -69.67 -26.16 14.93
C MET A 1 -69.13 -25.20 13.86
N ARG A 2 -68.44 -24.15 14.28
CA ARG A 2 -67.86 -23.16 13.35
C ARG A 2 -66.36 -23.48 13.25
N LEU A 3 -65.91 -23.88 12.08
CA LEU A 3 -64.49 -24.08 11.77
C LEU A 3 -63.81 -22.71 11.59
N ALA A 4 -62.82 -22.42 12.43
CA ALA A 4 -61.99 -21.24 12.30
C ALA A 4 -60.86 -21.56 11.29
N ALA A 5 -60.79 -20.81 10.21
CA ALA A 5 -59.71 -20.87 9.26
C ALA A 5 -58.54 -20.00 9.78
N TYR A 6 -57.38 -20.57 10.00
CA TYR A 6 -56.12 -19.85 10.30
C TYR A 6 -55.46 -19.45 8.98
N PRO A 7 -55.03 -18.20 8.83
CA PRO A 7 -54.23 -17.82 7.66
C PRO A 7 -52.82 -18.39 7.76
N ILE A 8 -52.40 -19.12 6.75
CA ILE A 8 -50.99 -19.51 6.57
C ILE A 8 -50.21 -18.27 6.11
N ILE A 9 -49.39 -17.70 6.98
CA ILE A 9 -48.43 -16.66 6.62
C ILE A 9 -47.26 -17.36 5.95
N ALA A 10 -47.19 -17.30 4.64
CA ALA A 10 -46.01 -17.71 3.87
C ALA A 10 -44.88 -16.69 4.10
N THR A 11 -43.91 -17.04 4.95
CA THR A 11 -42.68 -16.29 5.09
C THR A 11 -41.86 -16.50 3.82
N LEU A 12 -41.83 -15.52 2.93
CA LEU A 12 -40.86 -15.49 1.84
C LEU A 12 -39.47 -15.34 2.47
N LEU A 13 -38.72 -16.44 2.47
CA LEU A 13 -37.30 -16.40 2.70
C LEU A 13 -36.68 -15.71 1.47
N ALA A 14 -36.33 -14.43 1.60
CA ALA A 14 -35.51 -13.76 0.62
C ALA A 14 -34.13 -14.45 0.61
N THR A 15 -33.86 -15.22 -0.43
CA THR A 15 -32.50 -15.67 -0.71
C THR A 15 -31.65 -14.43 -0.90
N PRO A 16 -30.47 -14.30 -0.24
CA PRO A 16 -29.57 -13.21 -0.50
C PRO A 16 -29.26 -13.21 -2.00
N ALA A 17 -29.55 -12.12 -2.68
CA ALA A 17 -29.13 -11.95 -4.06
C ALA A 17 -27.60 -12.01 -4.06
N VAL A 18 -27.04 -13.07 -4.62
CA VAL A 18 -25.62 -13.12 -4.91
C VAL A 18 -25.38 -11.97 -5.89
N ALA A 19 -24.53 -11.03 -5.51
CA ALA A 19 -24.17 -9.94 -6.38
C ALA A 19 -23.54 -10.53 -7.63
N GLN A 20 -24.28 -10.47 -8.72
CA GLN A 20 -23.73 -10.87 -10.00
C GLN A 20 -22.80 -9.76 -10.47
N ASP A 21 -21.53 -10.08 -10.70
CA ASP A 21 -20.60 -9.12 -11.29
C ASP A 21 -21.13 -8.74 -12.68
N ARG A 22 -21.14 -7.44 -12.98
CA ARG A 22 -21.35 -6.94 -14.33
C ARG A 22 -19.99 -7.02 -15.03
N PRO A 23 -19.81 -7.88 -16.04
CA PRO A 23 -18.52 -8.01 -16.71
C PRO A 23 -18.10 -6.69 -17.36
N LEU A 24 -16.85 -6.31 -17.16
CA LEU A 24 -16.18 -5.23 -17.88
C LEU A 24 -15.04 -5.80 -18.71
N THR A 25 -14.73 -5.11 -19.78
CA THR A 25 -13.49 -5.33 -20.54
C THR A 25 -12.61 -4.09 -20.42
N ALA A 26 -11.30 -4.30 -20.45
CA ALA A 26 -10.33 -3.23 -20.57
C ALA A 26 -9.56 -3.39 -21.87
N ASN A 27 -9.52 -2.32 -22.68
CA ASN A 27 -8.59 -2.25 -23.78
C ASN A 27 -7.28 -1.65 -23.24
N VAL A 28 -6.24 -2.49 -23.16
CA VAL A 28 -4.92 -2.12 -22.68
C VAL A 28 -3.99 -1.97 -23.87
N THR A 29 -3.45 -0.77 -24.06
CA THR A 29 -2.48 -0.49 -25.11
C THR A 29 -1.17 -0.08 -24.48
N GLU A 30 -0.13 -0.89 -24.65
CA GLU A 30 1.22 -0.55 -24.18
C GLU A 30 1.70 0.71 -24.93
N VAL A 31 2.19 1.68 -24.16
CA VAL A 31 2.78 2.91 -24.69
C VAL A 31 4.30 2.77 -24.77
N TYR A 32 4.91 2.34 -23.69
CA TYR A 32 6.34 2.02 -23.62
C TYR A 32 6.64 1.15 -22.40
N ARG A 33 7.85 0.58 -22.41
CA ARG A 33 8.42 -0.09 -21.24
C ARG A 33 9.84 0.36 -20.98
N VAL A 34 10.21 0.41 -19.69
CA VAL A 34 11.55 0.79 -19.23
C VAL A 34 12.01 -0.15 -18.13
N GLY A 35 13.27 -0.55 -18.16
CA GLY A 35 13.83 -1.53 -17.23
C GLY A 35 14.14 -2.86 -17.88
N GLY A 36 14.34 -3.90 -17.07
CA GLY A 36 14.69 -5.24 -17.54
C GLY A 36 16.21 -5.45 -17.74
N VAL A 37 16.59 -6.68 -18.03
CA VAL A 37 18.00 -7.13 -18.11
C VAL A 37 18.82 -6.47 -19.24
N ASN A 38 18.17 -5.98 -20.26
CA ASN A 38 18.82 -5.32 -21.42
C ASN A 38 18.61 -3.81 -21.43
N ALA A 39 18.21 -3.22 -20.29
CA ALA A 39 17.96 -1.80 -20.18
C ALA A 39 19.23 -0.97 -20.38
N GLU A 40 19.06 0.29 -20.82
CA GLU A 40 20.12 1.28 -20.76
C GLU A 40 20.52 1.52 -19.30
N GLU A 41 21.75 2.00 -19.06
CA GLU A 41 22.30 2.18 -17.71
C GLU A 41 21.38 2.99 -16.77
N TRP A 42 20.75 4.03 -17.29
CA TRP A 42 19.81 4.85 -16.50
C TRP A 42 18.52 4.11 -16.12
N ALA A 43 18.10 3.12 -16.92
CA ALA A 43 16.90 2.31 -16.72
C ALA A 43 17.20 0.96 -16.05
N PHE A 44 18.43 0.71 -15.64
CA PHE A 44 18.77 -0.46 -14.82
C PHE A 44 18.37 -0.19 -13.38
N PHE A 45 17.16 -0.60 -13.06
CA PHE A 45 16.52 -0.33 -11.77
C PHE A 45 16.88 -1.36 -10.70
N GLY A 46 16.89 -0.89 -9.45
CA GLY A 46 16.91 -1.75 -8.28
C GLY A 46 15.55 -2.40 -8.00
N PRO A 47 15.49 -3.30 -7.00
CA PRO A 47 14.29 -4.09 -6.71
C PRO A 47 13.15 -3.29 -6.08
N ALA A 48 13.43 -2.14 -5.47
CA ALA A 48 12.45 -1.33 -4.75
C ALA A 48 12.10 -0.07 -5.55
N LEU A 49 11.00 -0.11 -6.28
CA LEU A 49 10.52 0.98 -7.13
C LEU A 49 9.19 1.50 -6.63
N GLN A 50 9.04 2.82 -6.69
CA GLN A 50 7.75 3.49 -6.53
C GLN A 50 7.52 4.45 -7.68
N PRO A 51 6.58 4.16 -8.58
CA PRO A 51 6.23 5.03 -9.69
C PRO A 51 5.12 6.02 -9.31
N GLY A 52 5.09 7.14 -10.01
CA GLY A 52 3.99 8.11 -10.01
C GLY A 52 4.00 8.90 -11.31
N PHE A 53 2.89 9.52 -11.68
CA PHE A 53 2.82 10.37 -12.86
C PHE A 53 2.65 11.83 -12.49
N ASP A 54 3.20 12.72 -13.32
CA ASP A 54 2.84 14.13 -13.33
C ASP A 54 1.73 14.45 -14.36
N GLY A 55 1.25 15.68 -14.37
CA GLY A 55 0.18 16.11 -15.28
C GLY A 55 0.58 16.21 -16.74
N ALA A 56 1.86 16.19 -17.06
CA ALA A 56 2.37 16.13 -18.43
C ALA A 56 2.50 14.67 -18.94
N GLY A 57 2.21 13.68 -18.09
CA GLY A 57 2.35 12.26 -18.39
C GLY A 57 3.79 11.74 -18.24
N ASN A 58 4.68 12.50 -17.61
CA ASN A 58 5.98 11.95 -17.25
C ASN A 58 5.82 10.94 -16.13
N LEU A 59 6.51 9.81 -16.26
CA LEU A 59 6.64 8.80 -15.21
C LEU A 59 7.81 9.18 -14.30
N VAL A 60 7.53 9.42 -13.02
CA VAL A 60 8.52 9.71 -11.98
C VAL A 60 8.72 8.43 -11.16
N VAL A 61 9.91 7.92 -11.10
CA VAL A 61 10.24 6.63 -10.47
C VAL A 61 11.26 6.84 -9.36
N LEU A 62 10.89 6.55 -8.13
CA LEU A 62 11.86 6.40 -7.05
C LEU A 62 12.52 5.02 -7.17
N ASP A 63 13.80 5.00 -7.43
CA ASP A 63 14.67 3.84 -7.35
C ASP A 63 15.41 3.87 -6.01
N ALA A 64 14.73 3.35 -4.98
CA ALA A 64 15.19 3.46 -3.60
C ALA A 64 16.51 2.75 -3.34
N PHE A 65 16.78 1.67 -4.07
CA PHE A 65 18.02 0.92 -3.97
C PHE A 65 19.21 1.74 -4.48
N ASN A 66 19.06 2.35 -5.65
CA ASN A 66 20.11 3.17 -6.29
C ASN A 66 20.10 4.64 -5.81
N LYS A 67 19.29 4.99 -4.79
CA LYS A 67 19.24 6.33 -4.18
C LYS A 67 19.03 7.44 -5.20
N ARG A 68 18.05 7.25 -6.10
CA ARG A 68 17.76 8.22 -7.17
C ARG A 68 16.27 8.26 -7.52
N VAL A 69 15.86 9.36 -8.13
CA VAL A 69 14.58 9.48 -8.82
C VAL A 69 14.86 9.62 -10.31
N VAL A 70 14.18 8.81 -11.12
CA VAL A 70 14.29 8.84 -12.58
C VAL A 70 13.00 9.40 -13.15
N VAL A 71 13.09 10.41 -14.00
CA VAL A 71 11.95 10.98 -14.72
C VAL A 71 12.02 10.55 -16.17
N VAL A 72 10.96 9.86 -16.61
CA VAL A 72 10.82 9.33 -17.98
C VAL A 72 9.70 10.06 -18.69
N GLY A 73 9.97 10.53 -19.90
CA GLY A 73 8.99 11.26 -20.71
C GLY A 73 7.86 10.36 -21.23
N PRO A 74 6.77 10.96 -21.75
CA PRO A 74 5.65 10.21 -22.33
C PRO A 74 6.01 9.34 -23.53
N ASP A 75 7.20 9.55 -24.10
CA ASP A 75 7.78 8.76 -25.20
C ASP A 75 8.70 7.63 -24.72
N GLY A 76 8.78 7.39 -23.39
CA GLY A 76 9.62 6.36 -22.79
C GLY A 76 11.11 6.71 -22.70
N ARG A 77 11.49 7.96 -22.98
CA ARG A 77 12.89 8.40 -22.94
C ARG A 77 13.23 9.06 -21.63
N LEU A 78 14.49 8.94 -21.24
CA LEU A 78 15.02 9.65 -20.07
C LEU A 78 14.87 11.17 -20.24
N VAL A 79 14.19 11.79 -19.27
CA VAL A 79 14.17 13.25 -19.10
C VAL A 79 15.30 13.67 -18.18
N ARG A 80 15.40 13.05 -17.00
CA ARG A 80 16.44 13.36 -16.01
C ARG A 80 16.59 12.27 -14.95
N VAL A 81 17.72 12.31 -14.24
CA VAL A 81 17.96 11.58 -13.00
C VAL A 81 18.22 12.60 -11.91
N VAL A 82 17.56 12.45 -10.75
CA VAL A 82 17.65 13.36 -9.61
C VAL A 82 18.13 12.59 -8.39
N GLY A 83 19.06 13.19 -7.64
CA GLY A 83 19.61 12.59 -6.43
C GLY A 83 20.71 11.56 -6.71
N ARG A 84 21.39 11.21 -5.65
CA ARG A 84 22.45 10.18 -5.55
C ARG A 84 22.64 9.86 -4.08
N GLU A 85 23.37 8.82 -3.78
CA GLU A 85 23.78 8.54 -2.40
C GLU A 85 24.67 9.65 -1.84
N GLY A 86 24.34 10.15 -0.63
CA GLY A 86 25.13 11.17 0.03
C GLY A 86 24.42 11.81 1.22
N GLU A 87 25.13 12.80 1.84
CA GLU A 87 24.72 13.49 3.08
C GLU A 87 24.14 14.90 2.82
N GLY A 88 24.32 15.41 1.61
CA GLY A 88 23.98 16.79 1.24
C GLY A 88 22.50 16.96 0.87
N PRO A 89 22.01 18.21 0.85
CA PRO A 89 20.69 18.53 0.30
C PRO A 89 20.58 18.06 -1.17
N GLY A 90 19.51 17.36 -1.51
CA GLY A 90 19.32 16.75 -2.84
C GLY A 90 20.04 15.40 -3.03
N GLU A 91 20.76 14.92 -2.01
CA GLU A 91 21.31 13.57 -1.95
C GLU A 91 20.42 12.70 -1.07
N PHE A 92 20.47 11.38 -1.26
CA PHE A 92 19.60 10.43 -0.57
C PHE A 92 20.41 9.43 0.25
N ARG A 93 19.88 9.08 1.42
CA ARG A 93 20.44 8.05 2.28
C ARG A 93 19.54 6.83 2.40
N GLN A 94 18.33 7.04 2.93
CA GLN A 94 17.36 5.97 3.09
C GLN A 94 15.96 6.46 2.71
N VAL A 95 15.66 6.30 1.44
CA VAL A 95 14.39 6.70 0.83
C VAL A 95 13.51 5.49 0.60
N GLN A 96 12.19 5.64 0.82
CA GLN A 96 11.25 4.51 0.73
C GLN A 96 9.92 4.89 0.12
N ALA A 97 9.63 6.17 -0.05
CA ALA A 97 8.34 6.64 -0.52
C ALA A 97 8.50 7.81 -1.51
N LEU A 98 7.54 7.92 -2.42
CA LEU A 98 7.45 8.98 -3.42
C LEU A 98 6.02 9.50 -3.47
N ALA A 99 5.88 10.82 -3.51
CA ALA A 99 4.64 11.48 -3.91
C ALA A 99 4.92 12.44 -5.06
N VAL A 100 4.05 12.44 -6.07
CA VAL A 100 4.19 13.29 -7.26
C VAL A 100 2.96 14.17 -7.38
N TRP A 101 3.15 15.48 -7.45
CA TRP A 101 2.08 16.44 -7.74
C TRP A 101 1.84 16.54 -9.25
N ARG A 102 0.64 16.97 -9.61
CA ARG A 102 0.26 17.14 -11.03
C ARG A 102 1.09 18.21 -11.75
N ASP A 103 1.66 19.17 -11.02
CA ASP A 103 2.55 20.19 -11.57
C ASP A 103 3.98 19.70 -11.84
N GLY A 104 4.27 18.44 -11.52
CA GLY A 104 5.55 17.79 -11.74
C GLY A 104 6.53 17.88 -10.56
N ARG A 105 6.18 18.61 -9.49
CA ARG A 105 6.94 18.52 -8.23
C ARG A 105 6.81 17.12 -7.64
N PHE A 106 7.79 16.72 -6.87
CA PHE A 106 7.74 15.46 -6.16
C PHE A 106 8.42 15.54 -4.79
N ALA A 107 7.99 14.69 -3.88
CA ALA A 107 8.52 14.62 -2.52
C ALA A 107 9.06 13.22 -2.22
N VAL A 108 10.19 13.18 -1.53
CA VAL A 108 10.89 11.96 -1.12
C VAL A 108 11.21 12.04 0.36
N PRO A 109 10.53 11.30 1.23
CA PRO A 109 10.95 11.11 2.62
C PRO A 109 12.28 10.36 2.70
N ASP A 110 13.21 10.91 3.45
CA ASP A 110 14.51 10.31 3.74
C ASP A 110 14.66 10.09 5.24
N THR A 111 14.62 8.83 5.65
CA THR A 111 14.54 8.46 7.06
C THR A 111 15.88 8.69 7.78
N GLU A 112 17.01 8.60 7.12
CA GLU A 112 18.30 8.89 7.73
C GLU A 112 18.65 10.38 7.73
N HIS A 113 18.12 11.16 6.80
CA HIS A 113 18.17 12.62 6.88
C HIS A 113 17.14 13.21 7.86
N PHE A 114 16.17 12.43 8.34
CA PHE A 114 15.07 12.88 9.18
C PHE A 114 14.31 14.05 8.56
N ALA A 115 14.08 13.99 7.25
CA ALA A 115 13.49 15.05 6.47
C ALA A 115 12.64 14.50 5.31
N ILE A 116 11.81 15.37 4.78
CA ILE A 116 11.21 15.20 3.46
C ILE A 116 11.89 16.19 2.52
N GLN A 117 12.39 15.70 1.42
CA GLN A 117 12.96 16.52 0.35
C GLN A 117 11.92 16.74 -0.72
N VAL A 118 11.63 17.99 -1.05
CA VAL A 118 10.70 18.39 -2.13
C VAL A 118 11.51 18.96 -3.28
N PHE A 119 11.22 18.48 -4.48
CA PHE A 119 11.91 18.85 -5.69
C PHE A 119 10.97 19.55 -6.66
N THR A 120 11.50 20.53 -7.40
CA THR A 120 10.82 21.18 -8.53
C THR A 120 10.62 20.19 -9.68
N PRO A 121 9.76 20.50 -10.67
CA PRO A 121 9.64 19.71 -11.89
C PRO A 121 10.97 19.55 -12.63
N ASP A 122 11.89 20.51 -12.46
CA ASP A 122 13.23 20.46 -13.06
C ASP A 122 14.24 19.64 -12.28
N GLY A 123 13.83 19.07 -11.14
CA GLY A 123 14.66 18.21 -10.31
C GLY A 123 15.60 18.98 -9.37
N GLU A 124 15.40 20.28 -9.21
CA GLU A 124 16.13 21.09 -8.23
C GLU A 124 15.48 20.92 -6.85
N LEU A 125 16.29 20.86 -5.79
CA LEU A 125 15.77 20.81 -4.43
C LEU A 125 15.08 22.14 -4.10
N GLU A 126 13.75 22.08 -3.93
CA GLU A 126 12.93 23.24 -3.54
C GLU A 126 12.94 23.40 -2.01
N ARG A 127 12.75 22.31 -1.26
CA ARG A 127 12.65 22.33 0.20
C ARG A 127 13.31 21.09 0.83
N PHE A 128 13.89 21.33 1.99
CA PHE A 128 14.39 20.28 2.89
C PHE A 128 13.72 20.46 4.24
N VAL A 129 12.61 19.76 4.48
CA VAL A 129 11.73 19.96 5.64
C VAL A 129 11.96 18.85 6.65
N ARG A 130 12.35 19.22 7.87
CA ARG A 130 12.74 18.27 8.92
C ARG A 130 11.55 17.80 9.75
N TRP A 131 11.67 16.59 10.27
CA TRP A 131 10.75 16.12 11.30
C TRP A 131 10.96 16.91 12.60
N PRO A 132 9.86 17.22 13.34
CA PRO A 132 9.97 17.93 14.62
C PRO A 132 10.67 17.09 15.68
N GLY A 133 11.43 17.73 16.56
CA GLY A 133 12.11 17.13 17.69
C GLY A 133 13.63 17.09 17.55
N GLU A 134 14.32 17.17 18.69
CA GLU A 134 15.78 17.10 18.78
C GLU A 134 16.28 15.65 18.75
N THR A 135 15.41 14.71 19.13
CA THR A 135 15.76 13.29 19.24
C THR A 135 15.46 12.58 17.93
N ARG A 136 16.50 12.12 17.27
CA ARG A 136 16.43 11.21 16.12
C ARG A 136 16.00 9.83 16.62
N THR A 137 14.72 9.64 16.82
CA THR A 137 14.18 8.34 17.23
C THR A 137 13.97 7.45 16.03
N LEU A 138 14.20 6.15 16.16
CA LEU A 138 13.96 5.18 15.11
C LEU A 138 12.49 5.24 14.62
N SER A 139 11.55 5.51 15.53
CA SER A 139 10.13 5.70 15.17
C SER A 139 9.87 6.91 14.31
N SER A 140 10.61 8.02 14.45
CA SER A 140 10.49 9.17 13.54
C SER A 140 11.07 8.88 12.16
N ALA A 141 12.08 8.01 12.08
CA ALA A 141 12.72 7.61 10.83
C ALA A 141 11.87 6.63 10.00
N LEU A 142 11.04 5.82 10.65
CA LEU A 142 10.22 4.80 9.99
C LEU A 142 8.84 5.31 9.56
N ARG A 143 8.56 6.60 9.75
CA ARG A 143 7.27 7.20 9.42
C ARG A 143 7.07 7.33 7.91
N HIS A 144 5.82 7.14 7.55
CA HIS A 144 5.27 7.48 6.22
C HIS A 144 5.91 6.72 5.05
N ARG A 145 5.74 5.40 5.06
CA ARG A 145 6.07 4.55 3.90
C ARG A 145 5.05 4.68 2.76
N GLU A 146 3.82 5.11 3.08
CA GLU A 146 2.80 5.42 2.10
C GLU A 146 2.44 6.88 2.19
N ILE A 147 2.70 7.59 1.11
CA ILE A 147 2.39 9.01 0.97
C ILE A 147 1.70 9.27 -0.35
N ARG A 148 0.85 10.29 -0.36
CA ARG A 148 0.22 10.83 -1.57
C ARG A 148 0.36 12.33 -1.57
N ALA A 149 0.56 12.92 -2.75
CA ALA A 149 0.43 14.35 -2.90
C ALA A 149 -1.03 14.75 -2.69
N ASP A 150 -1.29 15.79 -1.88
CA ASP A 150 -2.62 16.36 -1.79
C ASP A 150 -2.95 17.08 -3.11
N PRO A 151 -3.99 16.65 -3.84
CA PRO A 151 -4.34 17.27 -5.11
C PRO A 151 -4.85 18.71 -4.97
N LEU A 152 -5.19 19.15 -3.76
CA LEU A 152 -5.75 20.47 -3.46
C LEU A 152 -4.73 21.45 -2.86
N GLY A 153 -3.49 21.01 -2.60
CA GLY A 153 -2.51 21.88 -1.94
C GLY A 153 -1.08 21.35 -1.93
N ASP A 154 -0.20 22.15 -1.30
CA ASP A 154 1.25 21.90 -1.22
C ASP A 154 1.65 21.02 -0.03
N ARG A 155 0.83 20.04 0.30
CA ARG A 155 1.05 19.15 1.43
C ARG A 155 0.97 17.69 1.00
N LEU A 156 1.38 16.79 1.86
CA LEU A 156 1.22 15.35 1.67
C LEU A 156 0.10 14.83 2.56
N ILE A 157 -0.51 13.75 2.12
CA ILE A 157 -1.32 12.86 2.95
C ILE A 157 -0.48 11.61 3.15
N ALA A 158 -0.35 11.18 4.39
CA ALA A 158 0.54 10.10 4.76
C ALA A 158 -0.14 9.13 5.72
N ARG A 159 0.15 7.86 5.55
CA ARG A 159 -0.23 6.82 6.51
C ARG A 159 0.80 6.75 7.63
N GLY A 160 0.34 6.52 8.86
CA GLY A 160 1.19 6.27 10.01
C GLY A 160 2.07 5.02 9.86
N VAL A 161 2.97 4.83 10.82
CA VAL A 161 3.97 3.75 10.79
C VAL A 161 3.34 2.41 11.17
N GLU A 162 3.79 1.32 10.54
CA GLU A 162 3.44 -0.03 10.96
C GLU A 162 3.78 -0.29 12.43
N GLY A 163 2.78 -0.73 13.20
CA GLY A 163 2.88 -0.95 14.63
C GLY A 163 4.04 -1.82 15.09
N VAL A 164 4.37 -2.84 14.32
CA VAL A 164 5.54 -3.71 14.56
C VAL A 164 6.84 -2.92 14.64
N LEU A 165 7.03 -1.95 13.76
CA LEU A 165 8.28 -1.19 13.71
C LEU A 165 8.42 -0.22 14.89
N VAL A 166 7.31 0.38 15.32
CA VAL A 166 7.34 1.29 16.49
C VAL A 166 7.53 0.50 17.78
N GLU A 167 6.87 -0.64 17.93
CA GLU A 167 7.11 -1.50 19.09
C GLU A 167 8.53 -2.08 19.11
N MET A 168 9.10 -2.36 17.95
CA MET A 168 10.52 -2.70 17.86
C MET A 168 11.41 -1.56 18.34
N ALA A 169 11.11 -0.34 17.96
CA ALA A 169 11.84 0.84 18.42
C ALA A 169 11.70 1.01 19.95
N ASN A 170 10.47 0.96 20.47
CA ASN A 170 10.19 1.07 21.90
C ASN A 170 10.88 -0.04 22.71
N PHE A 171 10.89 -1.27 22.20
CA PHE A 171 11.64 -2.38 22.81
C PHE A 171 13.14 -2.09 22.87
N MET A 172 13.74 -1.59 21.77
CA MET A 172 15.16 -1.23 21.74
C MET A 172 15.49 -0.08 22.71
N TYR A 173 14.59 0.90 22.89
CA TYR A 173 14.75 1.95 23.90
C TYR A 173 14.74 1.38 25.32
N ARG A 174 13.78 0.50 25.63
CA ARG A 174 13.72 -0.18 26.93
C ARG A 174 15.00 -0.98 27.23
N LEU A 175 15.55 -1.68 26.25
CA LEU A 175 16.82 -2.41 26.40
C LEU A 175 18.02 -1.49 26.70
N ARG A 176 18.01 -0.27 26.17
CA ARG A 176 19.06 0.73 26.41
C ARG A 176 18.88 1.51 27.72
N GLY A 177 17.77 1.33 28.40
CA GLY A 177 17.42 2.08 29.59
C GLY A 177 16.96 3.51 29.33
N ASP A 178 16.65 3.83 28.08
CA ASP A 178 16.09 5.12 27.68
C ASP A 178 14.61 5.17 28.05
N GLN A 179 14.17 6.21 28.75
CA GLN A 179 12.78 6.32 29.23
C GLN A 179 11.83 7.02 28.25
N GLU A 180 12.27 7.41 27.09
CA GLU A 180 11.42 8.06 26.08
C GLU A 180 10.74 7.02 25.19
N GLU A 181 9.62 6.48 25.66
CA GLU A 181 8.63 5.86 24.77
C GLU A 181 8.05 6.95 23.88
N ASP A 182 7.86 6.66 22.57
CA ASP A 182 7.14 7.58 21.69
C ASP A 182 5.70 7.71 22.21
N PRO A 183 5.29 8.87 22.81
CA PRO A 183 4.01 9.01 23.47
C PRO A 183 2.82 8.97 22.52
N ARG A 184 3.05 8.95 21.19
CA ARG A 184 2.01 9.01 20.17
C ARG A 184 1.35 7.68 19.90
N GLY A 185 1.71 6.63 20.62
CA GLY A 185 1.15 5.30 20.41
C GLY A 185 1.41 4.81 18.98
N VAL A 186 1.33 3.51 18.82
CA VAL A 186 1.58 2.86 17.56
C VAL A 186 0.27 2.78 16.80
N ASP A 187 -0.01 3.73 15.92
CA ASP A 187 -1.14 3.64 15.05
C ASP A 187 -0.76 3.76 13.58
N ASP A 188 -0.60 2.60 12.95
CA ASP A 188 -0.32 2.46 11.53
C ASP A 188 -1.55 2.65 10.63
N ARG A 189 -2.69 2.99 11.22
CA ARG A 189 -3.95 3.21 10.52
C ARG A 189 -4.45 4.64 10.59
N ALA A 190 -3.65 5.53 11.19
CA ALA A 190 -3.88 6.95 11.13
C ALA A 190 -3.49 7.49 9.76
N LEU A 191 -4.34 8.31 9.16
CA LEU A 191 -3.96 9.19 8.06
C LEU A 191 -3.75 10.59 8.61
N GLU A 192 -2.67 11.22 8.17
CA GLU A 192 -2.24 12.55 8.60
C GLU A 192 -1.94 13.41 7.38
N THR A 193 -2.23 14.71 7.48
CA THR A 193 -1.64 15.69 6.57
C THR A 193 -0.27 16.10 7.07
N LEU A 194 0.67 16.26 6.14
CA LEU A 194 2.01 16.77 6.40
C LEU A 194 2.14 18.12 5.71
N ASP A 195 2.10 19.20 6.49
CA ASP A 195 2.23 20.57 6.00
C ASP A 195 3.71 21.02 6.03
N PHE A 196 4.11 21.74 5.00
CA PHE A 196 5.46 22.27 4.79
C PHE A 196 5.54 23.80 4.97
N ALA A 197 4.69 24.39 5.80
CA ALA A 197 4.62 25.85 5.96
C ALA A 197 5.91 26.50 6.53
N GLY A 198 6.90 25.69 6.90
CA GLY A 198 8.21 26.14 7.41
C GLY A 198 9.28 25.11 7.16
N ASP A 199 10.36 25.16 7.93
CA ASP A 199 11.48 24.21 7.86
C ASP A 199 11.22 22.93 8.65
N VAL A 200 10.07 22.82 9.32
CA VAL A 200 9.65 21.69 10.12
C VAL A 200 8.28 21.20 9.70
N ILE A 201 8.15 19.88 9.58
CA ILE A 201 6.89 19.22 9.21
C ILE A 201 5.88 19.39 10.35
N ALA A 202 4.69 19.88 9.98
CA ALA A 202 3.54 19.91 10.88
C ALA A 202 2.56 18.79 10.48
N ALA A 203 2.52 17.72 11.27
CA ALA A 203 1.58 16.63 11.05
C ALA A 203 0.25 16.91 11.76
N ARG A 204 -0.87 16.67 11.06
CA ARG A 204 -2.22 16.80 11.62
C ARG A 204 -3.03 15.54 11.27
N PRO A 205 -3.67 14.91 12.28
CA PRO A 205 -4.50 13.74 12.00
C PRO A 205 -5.72 14.11 11.15
N ILE A 206 -6.05 13.26 10.19
CA ILE A 206 -7.26 13.33 9.36
C ILE A 206 -8.29 12.34 9.90
N LEU A 207 -7.93 11.06 9.93
CA LEU A 207 -8.80 9.99 10.38
C LEU A 207 -8.01 8.83 10.96
N GLN A 208 -8.72 8.01 11.71
CA GLN A 208 -8.22 6.78 12.32
C GLN A 208 -8.93 5.59 11.70
N GLY A 209 -8.19 4.72 11.00
CA GLY A 209 -8.74 3.46 10.50
C GLY A 209 -8.98 2.45 11.61
N TRP A 210 -9.98 1.61 11.45
CA TRP A 210 -10.26 0.53 12.40
C TRP A 210 -9.19 -0.58 12.33
N ARG A 211 -8.87 -1.13 13.47
CA ARG A 211 -8.02 -2.33 13.60
C ARG A 211 -8.74 -3.41 14.39
N ALA A 212 -8.64 -4.63 13.92
CA ALA A 212 -9.15 -5.76 14.67
C ALA A 212 -8.46 -5.88 16.04
N PRO A 213 -9.23 -6.10 17.13
CA PRO A 213 -8.65 -6.28 18.46
C PRO A 213 -7.58 -7.36 18.48
N ARG A 214 -6.47 -7.08 19.14
CA ARG A 214 -5.34 -8.00 19.34
C ARG A 214 -5.12 -8.21 20.83
N PRO A 215 -4.58 -9.38 21.22
CA PRO A 215 -4.01 -9.52 22.55
C PRO A 215 -2.96 -8.42 22.79
N PRO A 216 -2.83 -7.89 24.02
CA PRO A 216 -1.77 -6.95 24.29
C PRO A 216 -0.41 -7.60 23.95
N PRO A 217 0.49 -6.85 23.29
CA PRO A 217 1.81 -7.36 22.95
C PRO A 217 2.58 -7.72 24.23
N LEU A 218 3.52 -8.66 24.10
CA LEU A 218 4.39 -9.06 25.22
C LEU A 218 5.41 -7.96 25.54
N LEU A 219 4.92 -6.78 25.92
CA LEU A 219 5.75 -5.58 26.19
C LEU A 219 6.58 -5.68 27.48
N SER A 220 6.36 -6.71 28.29
CA SER A 220 7.13 -6.94 29.52
C SER A 220 8.49 -7.63 29.31
N ALA A 221 8.82 -7.98 28.06
CA ALA A 221 10.11 -8.55 27.75
C ALA A 221 11.23 -7.51 27.93
N THR A 222 12.11 -7.78 28.88
CA THR A 222 13.26 -6.94 29.22
C THR A 222 14.58 -7.57 28.74
N GLN A 223 14.52 -8.75 28.11
CA GLN A 223 15.68 -9.52 27.70
C GLN A 223 15.65 -9.78 26.20
N LEU A 224 16.83 -9.75 25.57
CA LEU A 224 16.98 -9.93 24.13
C LEU A 224 16.51 -11.32 23.67
N GLU A 225 16.60 -12.33 24.54
CA GLU A 225 16.12 -13.71 24.29
C GLU A 225 14.61 -13.81 24.11
N ASP A 226 13.84 -12.86 24.62
CA ASP A 226 12.39 -12.81 24.45
C ASP A 226 11.97 -12.13 23.12
N TRP A 227 12.92 -11.54 22.41
CA TRP A 227 12.66 -10.81 21.15
C TRP A 227 11.85 -11.61 20.12
N PRO A 228 12.13 -12.90 19.85
CA PRO A 228 11.31 -13.68 18.92
C PRO A 228 9.83 -13.77 19.33
N LYS A 229 9.55 -13.86 20.63
CA LYS A 229 8.17 -13.89 21.15
C LYS A 229 7.47 -12.54 20.99
N VAL A 230 8.20 -11.44 21.22
CA VAL A 230 7.69 -10.09 20.98
C VAL A 230 7.35 -9.91 19.53
N VAL A 231 8.26 -10.23 18.61
CA VAL A 231 8.03 -10.15 17.15
C VAL A 231 6.82 -11.00 16.75
N ALA A 232 6.70 -12.21 17.27
CA ALA A 232 5.57 -13.08 16.97
C ALA A 232 4.22 -12.49 17.46
N SER A 233 4.22 -11.82 18.62
CA SER A 233 3.02 -11.17 19.16
C SER A 233 2.58 -9.92 18.37
N LEU A 234 3.51 -9.29 17.65
CA LEU A 234 3.28 -8.11 16.85
C LEU A 234 2.93 -8.40 15.39
N GLN A 235 3.17 -9.63 14.93
CA GLN A 235 2.85 -10.01 13.54
C GLN A 235 1.35 -9.93 13.27
N ASP A 236 1.01 -9.39 12.10
CA ASP A 236 -0.35 -9.46 11.60
C ASP A 236 -0.77 -10.90 11.41
N ARG A 237 -2.01 -11.21 11.76
CA ARG A 237 -2.60 -12.54 11.50
C ARG A 237 -2.73 -12.76 9.99
N TYR A 238 -2.73 -13.98 9.53
CA TYR A 238 -3.15 -14.26 8.16
C TYR A 238 -4.59 -13.77 7.97
N PHE A 239 -4.85 -13.13 6.84
CA PHE A 239 -6.16 -12.55 6.49
C PHE A 239 -6.65 -11.45 7.45
N GLU A 240 -5.80 -10.88 8.29
CA GLU A 240 -6.20 -9.68 9.03
C GLU A 240 -6.49 -8.54 8.06
N PRO A 241 -7.65 -7.84 8.17
CA PRO A 241 -7.97 -6.73 7.29
C PRO A 241 -6.85 -5.70 7.31
N GLU A 242 -6.37 -5.33 6.14
CA GLU A 242 -5.40 -4.25 5.97
C GLU A 242 -6.11 -2.91 5.85
N PHE A 243 -5.36 -1.83 5.98
CA PHE A 243 -5.87 -0.49 5.75
C PHE A 243 -5.47 -0.05 4.34
N HIS A 244 -6.43 -0.10 3.42
CA HIS A 244 -6.26 0.32 2.04
C HIS A 244 -6.81 1.70 1.85
N TRP A 245 -6.11 2.57 1.14
CA TRP A 245 -6.54 3.93 0.91
C TRP A 245 -5.91 4.54 -0.33
N ASP A 246 -6.60 5.54 -0.89
CA ASP A 246 -6.06 6.42 -1.92
C ASP A 246 -6.79 7.77 -1.92
N VAL A 247 -6.27 8.75 -2.67
CA VAL A 247 -6.81 10.12 -2.71
C VAL A 247 -7.32 10.45 -4.10
N LEU A 248 -8.58 10.82 -4.16
CA LEU A 248 -9.25 11.25 -5.39
C LEU A 248 -8.83 12.67 -5.80
N PRO A 249 -8.97 13.04 -7.08
CA PRO A 249 -8.59 14.36 -7.58
C PRO A 249 -9.26 15.55 -6.89
N ASP A 250 -10.42 15.34 -6.28
CA ASP A 250 -11.17 16.33 -5.51
C ASP A 250 -10.74 16.41 -4.03
N GLY A 251 -9.70 15.67 -3.64
CA GLY A 251 -9.20 15.58 -2.27
C GLY A 251 -9.99 14.61 -1.38
N THR A 252 -11.01 13.94 -1.90
CA THR A 252 -11.73 12.88 -1.17
C THR A 252 -10.79 11.70 -0.94
N ILE A 253 -10.77 11.19 0.29
CA ILE A 253 -10.01 10.01 0.68
C ILE A 253 -10.93 8.81 0.60
N ALA A 254 -10.61 7.84 -0.25
CA ALA A 254 -11.26 6.54 -0.29
C ALA A 254 -10.48 5.56 0.56
N TYR A 255 -11.13 4.83 1.48
CA TYR A 255 -10.44 3.86 2.31
C TYR A 255 -11.32 2.67 2.70
N SER A 256 -10.67 1.54 3.00
CA SER A 256 -11.27 0.33 3.58
C SER A 256 -10.37 -0.18 4.69
N ASP A 257 -10.96 -0.53 5.83
CA ASP A 257 -10.25 -0.93 7.04
C ASP A 257 -10.84 -2.19 7.71
N SER A 258 -11.80 -2.82 7.06
CA SER A 258 -12.53 -3.97 7.56
C SER A 258 -12.48 -5.15 6.59
N SER A 259 -12.99 -6.30 7.00
CA SER A 259 -13.12 -7.47 6.10
C SER A 259 -14.29 -7.35 5.11
N ALA A 260 -15.27 -6.49 5.39
CA ALA A 260 -16.41 -6.26 4.51
C ALA A 260 -16.03 -5.47 3.25
N TYR A 261 -16.92 -5.49 2.26
CA TYR A 261 -16.81 -4.61 1.10
C TYR A 261 -17.42 -3.24 1.44
N ASP A 262 -16.69 -2.47 2.23
CA ASP A 262 -17.06 -1.11 2.64
C ASP A 262 -15.95 -0.15 2.23
N ILE A 263 -16.20 0.65 1.17
CA ILE A 263 -15.28 1.69 0.74
C ILE A 263 -15.82 3.02 1.25
N ARG A 264 -15.21 3.53 2.30
CA ARG A 264 -15.60 4.80 2.92
C ARG A 264 -14.96 5.96 2.18
N LEU A 265 -15.75 6.98 1.91
CA LEU A 265 -15.32 8.22 1.31
C LEU A 265 -15.31 9.30 2.38
N ALA A 266 -14.14 9.90 2.65
CA ALA A 266 -13.97 10.93 3.66
C ALA A 266 -13.45 12.23 3.04
N ARG A 267 -13.86 13.37 3.61
CA ARG A 267 -13.27 14.67 3.30
C ARG A 267 -11.85 14.79 3.89
N PRO A 268 -11.09 15.80 3.48
CA PRO A 268 -9.77 16.08 4.07
C PRO A 268 -9.78 16.39 5.58
N ASP A 269 -10.95 16.66 6.17
CA ASP A 269 -11.14 16.83 7.61
C ASP A 269 -11.46 15.52 8.35
N GLY A 270 -11.49 14.39 7.63
CA GLY A 270 -11.77 13.06 8.14
C GLY A 270 -13.26 12.72 8.26
N SER A 271 -14.18 13.64 7.94
CA SER A 271 -15.61 13.35 7.98
C SER A 271 -16.01 12.42 6.85
N VAL A 272 -16.58 11.26 7.19
CA VAL A 272 -17.11 10.30 6.21
C VAL A 272 -18.38 10.88 5.58
N ILE A 273 -18.41 10.93 4.25
CA ILE A 273 -19.52 11.51 3.47
C ILE A 273 -20.34 10.45 2.74
N ASP A 274 -19.73 9.29 2.44
CA ASP A 274 -20.41 8.20 1.75
C ASP A 274 -19.73 6.87 2.02
N VAL A 275 -20.42 5.75 1.73
CA VAL A 275 -19.89 4.40 1.81
C VAL A 275 -20.35 3.60 0.60
N LEU A 276 -19.41 3.23 -0.27
CA LEU A 276 -19.69 2.36 -1.40
C LEU A 276 -19.69 0.91 -0.93
N THR A 277 -20.78 0.21 -1.18
CA THR A 277 -20.94 -1.19 -0.79
C THR A 277 -21.34 -2.06 -1.97
N ARG A 278 -21.00 -3.34 -1.90
CA ARG A 278 -21.53 -4.37 -2.77
C ARG A 278 -21.98 -5.56 -1.92
N PRO A 279 -22.99 -6.34 -2.34
CA PRO A 279 -23.45 -7.51 -1.60
C PRO A 279 -22.45 -8.68 -1.70
N LEU A 280 -21.20 -8.41 -1.37
CA LEU A 280 -20.09 -9.35 -1.26
C LEU A 280 -19.73 -9.51 0.22
N SER A 281 -19.70 -10.75 0.70
CA SER A 281 -19.41 -11.03 2.10
C SER A 281 -18.02 -11.62 2.28
N PRO A 282 -17.36 -11.31 3.41
CA PRO A 282 -16.15 -12.04 3.82
C PRO A 282 -16.45 -13.53 3.94
N GLU A 283 -15.45 -14.36 3.70
CA GLU A 283 -15.55 -15.79 3.83
C GLU A 283 -14.92 -16.26 5.13
N ALA A 284 -15.60 -17.12 5.88
CA ALA A 284 -15.05 -17.67 7.10
C ALA A 284 -13.81 -18.53 6.81
N VAL A 285 -12.73 -18.32 7.56
CA VAL A 285 -11.49 -19.06 7.41
C VAL A 285 -11.66 -20.49 7.90
N SER A 286 -11.67 -21.46 6.98
CA SER A 286 -11.76 -22.88 7.29
C SER A 286 -10.38 -23.47 7.61
N GLU A 287 -10.35 -24.62 8.29
CA GLU A 287 -9.11 -25.38 8.55
C GLU A 287 -8.38 -25.73 7.24
N ARG A 288 -9.13 -26.05 6.18
CA ARG A 288 -8.56 -26.32 4.86
C ARG A 288 -7.82 -25.09 4.31
N MET A 289 -8.40 -23.90 4.46
CA MET A 289 -7.76 -22.65 4.04
C MET A 289 -6.51 -22.37 4.86
N GLN A 290 -6.54 -22.58 6.17
CA GLN A 290 -5.37 -22.41 7.03
C GLN A 290 -4.21 -23.32 6.58
N GLN A 291 -4.49 -24.61 6.38
CA GLN A 291 -3.47 -25.57 5.93
C GLN A 291 -2.89 -25.20 4.55
N ALA A 292 -3.75 -24.81 3.62
CA ALA A 292 -3.32 -24.42 2.27
C ALA A 292 -2.49 -23.13 2.29
N THR A 293 -2.88 -22.14 3.09
CA THR A 293 -2.12 -20.87 3.27
C THR A 293 -0.72 -21.16 3.85
N ILE A 294 -0.64 -21.98 4.89
CA ILE A 294 0.64 -22.37 5.48
C ILE A 294 1.51 -23.11 4.45
N ALA A 295 0.94 -24.05 3.71
CA ALA A 295 1.66 -24.80 2.68
C ALA A 295 2.21 -23.86 1.58
N PHE A 296 1.40 -22.92 1.12
CA PHE A 296 1.79 -21.92 0.14
C PHE A 296 2.98 -21.06 0.63
N HIS A 297 2.92 -20.52 1.84
CA HIS A 297 4.00 -19.71 2.38
C HIS A 297 5.29 -20.50 2.64
N ILE A 298 5.17 -21.77 3.05
CA ILE A 298 6.33 -22.67 3.17
C ILE A 298 6.94 -22.93 1.79
N GLN A 299 6.12 -23.23 0.78
CA GLN A 299 6.62 -23.41 -0.59
C GLN A 299 7.36 -22.18 -1.08
N ARG A 300 6.80 -20.99 -0.91
CA ARG A 300 7.47 -19.70 -1.27
C ARG A 300 8.78 -19.49 -0.52
N LEU A 301 8.86 -19.93 0.74
CA LEU A 301 10.12 -19.91 1.50
C LEU A 301 11.14 -20.85 0.88
N GLU A 302 10.76 -22.09 0.56
CA GLU A 302 11.66 -23.10 -0.06
C GLU A 302 12.19 -22.63 -1.42
N GLU A 303 11.32 -22.08 -2.27
CA GLU A 303 11.70 -21.50 -3.56
C GLU A 303 12.71 -20.37 -3.40
N ARG A 304 12.56 -19.51 -2.38
CA ARG A 304 13.51 -18.44 -2.06
C ARG A 304 14.84 -18.99 -1.57
N LEU A 305 14.80 -20.01 -0.71
CA LEU A 305 16.01 -20.67 -0.22
C LEU A 305 16.77 -21.36 -1.35
N ALA A 306 16.07 -21.96 -2.30
CA ALA A 306 16.66 -22.64 -3.45
C ALA A 306 17.33 -21.66 -4.44
N ARG A 307 16.76 -20.47 -4.60
CA ARG A 307 17.32 -19.41 -5.48
C ARG A 307 18.59 -18.76 -4.87
N GLY A 308 18.78 -18.85 -3.56
CA GLY A 308 19.88 -18.19 -2.88
C GLY A 308 19.70 -16.67 -2.71
N PRO A 309 20.77 -15.91 -2.43
CA PRO A 309 20.70 -14.46 -2.32
C PRO A 309 20.21 -13.85 -3.64
N SER A 310 19.14 -13.04 -3.58
CA SER A 310 18.68 -12.33 -4.77
C SER A 310 19.64 -11.21 -5.13
N SER A 311 19.64 -10.81 -6.41
CA SER A 311 20.32 -9.59 -6.89
C SER A 311 19.83 -8.33 -6.15
N ALA A 312 18.69 -8.42 -5.51
CA ALA A 312 18.08 -7.40 -4.65
C ALA A 312 18.72 -7.24 -3.27
N GLY A 313 19.76 -8.00 -2.96
CA GLY A 313 20.40 -7.97 -1.63
C GLY A 313 19.54 -8.58 -0.52
N VAL A 314 18.43 -9.21 -0.84
CA VAL A 314 17.61 -9.94 0.15
C VAL A 314 18.33 -11.22 0.51
N LEU A 315 18.93 -11.23 1.68
CA LEU A 315 19.59 -12.42 2.21
C LEU A 315 18.54 -13.48 2.58
N PRO A 316 18.84 -14.77 2.33
CA PRO A 316 18.01 -15.84 2.86
C PRO A 316 17.96 -15.76 4.39
N PRO A 317 16.86 -16.22 5.02
CA PRO A 317 16.77 -16.22 6.46
C PRO A 317 17.95 -17.00 7.08
N ARG A 318 18.50 -16.45 8.18
CA ARG A 318 19.64 -17.05 8.89
C ARG A 318 19.33 -18.46 9.41
N ASP A 319 18.08 -18.66 9.84
CA ASP A 319 17.55 -19.95 10.27
C ASP A 319 16.26 -20.28 9.49
N PRO A 320 16.36 -21.18 8.49
CA PRO A 320 15.20 -21.63 7.74
C PRO A 320 14.15 -22.33 8.58
N GLU A 321 14.55 -23.11 9.62
CA GLU A 321 13.58 -23.83 10.45
C GLU A 321 12.80 -22.87 11.35
N GLU A 322 13.44 -21.87 11.93
CA GLU A 322 12.75 -20.81 12.66
C GLU A 322 11.76 -20.08 11.76
N SER A 323 12.11 -19.87 10.48
CA SER A 323 11.21 -19.24 9.51
C SER A 323 10.00 -20.12 9.19
N ARG A 324 10.19 -21.43 9.04
CA ARG A 324 9.09 -22.38 8.86
C ARG A 324 8.18 -22.40 10.08
N GLN A 325 8.77 -22.39 11.28
CA GLN A 325 8.01 -22.40 12.52
C GLN A 325 7.18 -21.12 12.66
N ARG A 326 7.73 -19.95 12.36
CA ARG A 326 6.98 -18.67 12.34
C ARG A 326 5.81 -18.70 11.37
N ILE A 327 5.97 -19.30 10.18
CA ILE A 327 4.88 -19.48 9.22
C ILE A 327 3.76 -20.35 9.81
N ARG A 328 4.12 -21.45 10.49
CA ARG A 328 3.14 -22.37 11.09
C ARG A 328 2.42 -21.78 12.30
N ASP A 329 3.12 -21.01 13.12
CA ASP A 329 2.62 -20.45 14.39
C ASP A 329 1.85 -19.15 14.21
N ARG A 330 1.91 -18.54 13.02
CA ARG A 330 1.20 -17.29 12.73
C ARG A 330 -0.30 -17.52 12.82
N ALA A 331 -0.97 -16.73 13.66
CA ALA A 331 -2.41 -16.81 13.86
C ALA A 331 -3.20 -16.44 12.60
N PHE A 332 -4.47 -16.83 12.56
CA PHE A 332 -5.41 -16.46 11.50
C PHE A 332 -6.46 -15.49 12.03
N PHE A 333 -6.87 -14.55 11.21
CA PHE A 333 -8.12 -13.84 11.39
C PHE A 333 -9.28 -14.80 11.07
N HIS A 334 -10.48 -14.51 11.58
CA HIS A 334 -11.59 -15.47 11.49
C HIS A 334 -12.27 -15.49 10.10
N GLU A 335 -12.01 -14.49 9.28
CA GLU A 335 -12.57 -14.37 7.93
C GLU A 335 -11.57 -13.73 6.95
N VAL A 336 -11.77 -13.98 5.65
CA VAL A 336 -10.95 -13.43 4.58
C VAL A 336 -11.56 -12.12 4.12
N PRO A 337 -10.80 -11.00 4.16
CA PRO A 337 -11.26 -9.72 3.66
C PRO A 337 -11.63 -9.74 2.19
N VAL A 338 -12.66 -9.00 1.80
CA VAL A 338 -13.08 -8.90 0.40
C VAL A 338 -12.18 -7.93 -0.36
N VAL A 339 -11.84 -6.79 0.25
CA VAL A 339 -11.00 -5.75 -0.37
C VAL A 339 -9.53 -6.03 -0.12
N ARG A 340 -8.72 -5.91 -1.17
CA ARG A 340 -7.26 -6.13 -1.17
C ARG A 340 -6.48 -4.92 -1.65
N GLY A 341 -7.15 -3.91 -2.17
CA GLY A 341 -6.51 -2.68 -2.63
C GLY A 341 -7.51 -1.65 -3.14
N ILE A 342 -7.12 -0.41 -3.10
CA ILE A 342 -7.87 0.74 -3.62
C ILE A 342 -6.91 1.57 -4.46
N GLY A 343 -7.35 2.00 -5.64
CA GLY A 343 -6.65 2.97 -6.47
C GLY A 343 -7.61 4.02 -7.00
N ALA A 344 -7.20 5.27 -6.95
CA ALA A 344 -7.94 6.40 -7.47
C ALA A 344 -7.38 6.80 -8.84
N SER A 345 -8.22 6.78 -9.87
CA SER A 345 -7.83 7.22 -11.20
C SER A 345 -7.90 8.75 -11.34
N TRP A 346 -7.18 9.29 -12.29
CA TRP A 346 -7.07 10.74 -12.49
C TRP A 346 -8.35 11.41 -12.96
N ASP A 347 -9.27 10.68 -13.53
CA ASP A 347 -10.63 11.11 -13.89
C ASP A 347 -11.62 11.07 -12.75
N GLY A 348 -11.19 10.63 -11.55
CA GLY A 348 -12.00 10.56 -10.35
C GLY A 348 -12.68 9.22 -10.11
N GLY A 349 -12.42 8.21 -10.93
CA GLY A 349 -12.89 6.86 -10.72
C GLY A 349 -12.17 6.14 -9.58
N LEU A 350 -12.71 5.00 -9.16
CA LEU A 350 -12.09 4.12 -8.17
C LEU A 350 -11.97 2.70 -8.73
N TRP A 351 -10.81 2.12 -8.50
CA TRP A 351 -10.52 0.71 -8.79
C TRP A 351 -10.36 -0.02 -7.48
N ILE A 352 -11.24 -1.00 -7.23
CA ILE A 352 -11.25 -1.76 -5.98
C ILE A 352 -10.81 -3.18 -6.28
N HIS A 353 -9.57 -3.47 -5.93
CA HIS A 353 -9.02 -4.81 -6.03
C HIS A 353 -9.66 -5.70 -4.97
N ARG A 354 -10.25 -6.81 -5.40
CA ARG A 354 -10.86 -7.78 -4.50
C ARG A 354 -9.94 -8.98 -4.31
N ARG A 355 -10.24 -9.80 -3.29
CA ARG A 355 -9.59 -11.08 -3.12
C ARG A 355 -9.78 -11.97 -4.35
N ALA A 356 -8.78 -12.76 -4.65
CA ALA A 356 -8.87 -13.85 -5.62
C ALA A 356 -9.80 -14.97 -5.13
N GLU A 357 -10.16 -15.91 -5.99
CA GLU A 357 -10.86 -17.14 -5.60
C GLU A 357 -10.04 -17.94 -4.58
N VAL A 358 -8.72 -17.96 -4.80
CA VAL A 358 -7.74 -18.53 -3.86
C VAL A 358 -7.20 -17.41 -2.98
N PRO A 359 -7.51 -17.36 -1.66
CA PRO A 359 -7.32 -16.19 -0.82
C PRO A 359 -5.87 -15.71 -0.62
N TRP A 360 -4.89 -16.54 -0.91
CA TRP A 360 -3.47 -16.20 -0.81
C TRP A 360 -2.82 -15.82 -2.14
N GLU A 361 -3.59 -15.84 -3.24
CA GLU A 361 -3.16 -15.34 -4.55
C GLU A 361 -3.40 -13.82 -4.63
N ASP A 362 -2.52 -13.15 -5.36
CA ASP A 362 -2.53 -11.69 -5.47
C ASP A 362 -3.42 -11.20 -6.64
N GLU A 363 -3.76 -12.07 -7.58
CA GLU A 363 -4.52 -11.71 -8.78
C GLU A 363 -6.02 -11.89 -8.57
N GLY A 364 -6.67 -10.90 -8.02
CA GLY A 364 -8.13 -10.86 -7.86
C GLY A 364 -8.83 -9.97 -8.90
N PRO A 365 -10.16 -10.07 -9.01
CA PRO A 365 -10.95 -9.20 -9.88
C PRO A 365 -10.95 -7.76 -9.36
N ILE A 366 -11.20 -6.80 -10.26
CA ILE A 366 -11.20 -5.38 -9.93
C ILE A 366 -12.58 -4.79 -10.24
N ASP A 367 -13.24 -4.26 -9.22
CA ASP A 367 -14.46 -3.48 -9.39
C ASP A 367 -14.10 -2.05 -9.77
N VAL A 368 -14.76 -1.51 -10.77
CA VAL A 368 -14.53 -0.15 -11.26
C VAL A 368 -15.77 0.70 -10.99
N PHE A 369 -15.53 1.86 -10.39
CA PHE A 369 -16.52 2.92 -10.18
C PHE A 369 -16.11 4.17 -10.98
N ASN A 370 -17.09 4.87 -11.54
CA ASN A 370 -16.86 6.14 -12.22
C ASN A 370 -16.71 7.31 -11.23
N ALA A 371 -16.48 8.52 -11.75
CA ALA A 371 -16.36 9.73 -10.93
C ALA A 371 -17.63 10.05 -10.11
N ASP A 372 -18.79 9.64 -10.58
CA ASP A 372 -20.08 9.81 -9.89
C ASP A 372 -20.35 8.72 -8.83
N ARG A 373 -19.35 7.85 -8.58
CA ARG A 373 -19.42 6.73 -7.63
C ARG A 373 -20.38 5.62 -8.04
N GLU A 374 -20.75 5.54 -9.31
CA GLU A 374 -21.54 4.47 -9.85
C GLU A 374 -20.67 3.26 -10.20
N TYR A 375 -21.11 2.08 -9.80
CA TYR A 375 -20.44 0.82 -10.18
C TYR A 375 -20.62 0.55 -11.67
N LEU A 376 -19.52 0.59 -12.41
CA LEU A 376 -19.52 0.29 -13.84
C LEU A 376 -19.53 -1.22 -14.10
N GLY A 377 -18.79 -1.98 -13.32
CA GLY A 377 -18.67 -3.43 -13.46
C GLY A 377 -17.34 -3.94 -12.88
N THR A 378 -17.03 -5.20 -13.21
CA THR A 378 -15.85 -5.92 -12.69
C THR A 378 -14.96 -6.39 -13.83
N LEU A 379 -13.71 -6.00 -13.80
CA LEU A 379 -12.64 -6.56 -14.63
C LEU A 379 -12.24 -7.94 -14.10
N PRO A 380 -11.97 -8.92 -14.97
CA PRO A 380 -11.57 -10.26 -14.54
C PRO A 380 -10.20 -10.22 -13.83
N SER A 381 -9.90 -11.29 -13.10
CA SER A 381 -8.61 -11.45 -12.41
C SER A 381 -7.45 -11.39 -13.39
N GLY A 382 -6.46 -10.53 -13.09
CA GLY A 382 -5.19 -10.46 -13.82
C GLY A 382 -5.19 -9.70 -15.14
N GLU A 383 -6.36 -9.24 -15.65
CA GLU A 383 -6.42 -8.58 -16.95
C GLU A 383 -7.32 -7.32 -16.94
N PRO A 384 -6.79 -6.13 -16.73
CA PRO A 384 -5.43 -5.82 -16.28
C PRO A 384 -5.24 -6.10 -14.78
N ALA A 385 -4.01 -6.30 -14.35
CA ALA A 385 -3.68 -6.29 -12.93
C ALA A 385 -3.89 -4.89 -12.33
N MET A 386 -3.96 -4.80 -10.99
CA MET A 386 -4.04 -3.51 -10.32
C MET A 386 -2.81 -2.66 -10.64
N PRO A 387 -2.96 -1.45 -11.20
CA PRO A 387 -1.83 -0.58 -11.52
C PRO A 387 -1.04 -0.16 -10.27
N ALA A 388 0.27 -0.04 -10.43
CA ALA A 388 1.14 0.53 -9.41
C ALA A 388 0.96 2.06 -9.27
N ALA A 389 0.58 2.74 -10.35
CA ALA A 389 0.15 4.14 -10.32
C ALA A 389 -0.77 4.44 -11.51
N PHE A 390 -1.64 5.44 -11.31
CA PHE A 390 -2.52 6.02 -12.32
C PHE A 390 -1.97 7.37 -12.77
N GLY A 391 -2.11 7.67 -14.05
CA GLY A 391 -1.69 8.91 -14.69
C GLY A 391 -2.82 9.59 -15.47
N PRO A 392 -2.51 10.71 -16.15
CA PRO A 392 -3.48 11.42 -16.98
C PRO A 392 -3.93 10.59 -18.18
N ASP A 393 -5.12 10.87 -18.70
CA ASP A 393 -5.68 10.30 -19.93
C ASP A 393 -5.67 8.76 -19.98
N GLY A 394 -5.96 8.11 -18.85
CA GLY A 394 -6.01 6.66 -18.73
C GLY A 394 -4.63 5.98 -18.72
N LEU A 395 -3.55 6.73 -18.54
CA LEU A 395 -2.22 6.12 -18.33
C LEU A 395 -2.20 5.36 -17.02
N VAL A 396 -1.58 4.20 -17.07
CA VAL A 396 -1.29 3.37 -15.89
C VAL A 396 0.12 2.81 -16.02
N VAL A 397 0.73 2.47 -14.89
CA VAL A 397 2.00 1.75 -14.89
C VAL A 397 1.88 0.47 -14.08
N HIS A 398 2.38 -0.63 -14.64
CA HIS A 398 2.53 -1.92 -13.98
C HIS A 398 4.00 -2.22 -13.76
N LEU A 399 4.30 -2.91 -12.67
CA LEU A 399 5.63 -3.41 -12.36
C LEU A 399 5.67 -4.91 -12.66
N GLU A 400 6.35 -5.27 -13.72
CA GLU A 400 6.63 -6.66 -14.08
C GLU A 400 8.01 -7.06 -13.53
N ARG A 401 8.20 -8.36 -13.28
CA ARG A 401 9.49 -8.93 -12.91
C ARG A 401 9.76 -10.16 -13.73
N ASP A 402 10.98 -10.29 -14.19
CA ASP A 402 11.41 -11.49 -14.90
C ASP A 402 11.82 -12.63 -13.93
N GLU A 403 12.26 -13.75 -14.48
CA GLU A 403 12.71 -14.92 -13.72
C GLU A 403 13.92 -14.63 -12.80
N LEU A 404 14.67 -13.57 -13.09
CA LEU A 404 15.81 -13.09 -12.32
C LEU A 404 15.44 -12.01 -11.29
N ASP A 405 14.13 -11.74 -11.13
CA ASP A 405 13.56 -10.68 -10.28
C ASP A 405 13.98 -9.26 -10.71
N VAL A 406 14.35 -9.08 -11.99
CA VAL A 406 14.70 -7.77 -12.55
C VAL A 406 13.42 -7.03 -12.92
N PRO A 407 13.21 -5.79 -12.40
CA PRO A 407 11.99 -5.07 -12.63
C PRO A 407 11.93 -4.40 -14.00
N THR A 408 10.72 -4.39 -14.57
CA THR A 408 10.35 -3.62 -15.76
C THR A 408 9.09 -2.84 -15.45
N LEU A 409 9.09 -1.55 -15.72
CA LEU A 409 7.92 -0.69 -15.66
C LEU A 409 7.27 -0.66 -17.04
N VAL A 410 6.01 -1.10 -17.10
CA VAL A 410 5.22 -1.11 -18.34
C VAL A 410 4.15 -0.04 -18.23
N VAL A 411 4.28 0.99 -19.06
CA VAL A 411 3.30 2.08 -19.14
C VAL A 411 2.32 1.76 -20.24
N SER A 412 1.06 1.73 -19.89
CA SER A 412 -0.04 1.43 -20.80
C SER A 412 -1.14 2.48 -20.69
N ARG A 413 -1.95 2.59 -21.73
CA ARG A 413 -3.21 3.31 -21.70
C ARG A 413 -4.34 2.32 -21.55
N VAL A 414 -5.18 2.51 -20.54
CA VAL A 414 -6.33 1.65 -20.29
C VAL A 414 -7.62 2.43 -20.55
N VAL A 415 -8.48 1.81 -21.33
CA VAL A 415 -9.85 2.28 -21.58
C VAL A 415 -10.80 1.17 -21.15
N VAL A 416 -11.60 1.45 -20.13
CA VAL A 416 -12.61 0.52 -19.63
C VAL A 416 -13.90 0.73 -20.41
N GLY A 417 -14.51 -0.35 -20.88
CA GLY A 417 -15.76 -0.32 -21.63
C GLY A 417 -16.70 -1.47 -21.29
N ASP A 418 -17.96 -1.31 -21.65
CA ASP A 418 -18.94 -2.41 -21.58
C ASP A 418 -18.55 -3.51 -22.56
N THR A 419 -18.81 -4.76 -22.21
CA THR A 419 -18.62 -5.96 -23.05
C THR A 419 -19.63 -5.99 -24.20
#